data_7f8d70048a76208a2f5d2be67e7b087b
#
_entry.id   7f8d70048a76208a2f5d2be67e7b087b
#
_cell.length_a   1.000
_cell.length_b   1.000
_cell.length_c   1.000
_cell.angle_alpha   90.00
_cell.angle_beta   90.00
_cell.angle_gamma   90.00
#
_symmetry.space_group_name_H-M   'P 1'
#
loop_
_entity.id
_entity.type
_entity.pdbx_description
1 polymer ?
#
loop_
_entity_poly.entity_id
_entity_poly.type
_entity_poly.pdbx_seq_one_letter_code
_entity_poly.pdbx_strand_id
1 'polypeptide(L)'
;MYLLRKLFTPLIAFIGIQLVWVLVVVFWIYWFVGRHKEFRELAERYRPELAGKLDWIVLTEGLVLLVLILAGVYVLFLVWRRQSTLYRLQKSFISQVTHELKSPLASIQLHLETIRLRKPPPDKLERFVDTMLADTDRLHTLINNLLMTARLEEQRSPAAFPVIDFSELVSSYLDRKRLKLPEGGSILQEIEEGVQVAVDAEGMETALRNLIENAILYSPASAEIRVELRRDNGSCRLTIKDNGMGIEPRYLKKIFRMFFRVRRSGENIRGTGLGLYIVRQVIAEHGGKITAASEGPGKGSTFTITLPLAEQSG
;
A
#
# COMPACT_ATOMS: atom_id res chain seq x y z
N MET A 1 -23.83 -3.71 10.71
CA MET A 1 -24.02 -4.60 11.86
C MET A 1 -23.21 -5.91 11.75
N TYR A 2 -23.09 -6.57 10.59
CA TYR A 2 -22.32 -7.81 10.39
C TYR A 2 -20.78 -7.65 10.51
N LEU A 3 -20.22 -6.50 10.14
CA LEU A 3 -18.79 -6.19 10.23
C LEU A 3 -18.29 -5.97 11.68
N LEU A 4 -19.12 -5.38 12.53
CA LEU A 4 -18.81 -5.23 13.95
C LEU A 4 -18.76 -6.59 14.67
N ARG A 5 -19.65 -7.51 14.34
CA ARG A 5 -19.68 -8.87 14.92
C ARG A 5 -18.41 -9.68 14.59
N LYS A 6 -17.79 -9.46 13.43
CA LYS A 6 -16.54 -10.14 13.01
C LYS A 6 -15.27 -9.57 13.63
N LEU A 7 -15.28 -8.31 14.07
CA LEU A 7 -14.19 -7.69 14.82
C LEU A 7 -14.25 -8.01 16.31
N PHE A 8 -15.45 -8.16 16.84
CA PHE A 8 -15.67 -8.44 18.28
C PHE A 8 -15.33 -9.87 18.69
N THR A 9 -15.53 -10.85 17.83
CA THR A 9 -15.27 -12.26 18.18
C THR A 9 -13.82 -12.57 18.60
N PRO A 10 -12.78 -12.12 17.90
CA PRO A 10 -11.41 -12.41 18.32
C PRO A 10 -10.93 -11.55 19.50
N LEU A 11 -11.45 -10.34 19.63
CA LEU A 11 -11.16 -9.49 20.80
C LEU A 11 -11.84 -10.08 22.05
N ILE A 12 -13.08 -10.53 21.92
CA ILE A 12 -13.81 -11.19 23.01
C ILE A 12 -13.13 -12.52 23.38
N ALA A 13 -12.70 -13.31 22.40
CA ALA A 13 -11.93 -14.52 22.65
C ALA A 13 -10.61 -14.24 23.38
N PHE A 14 -9.88 -13.20 22.94
CA PHE A 14 -8.65 -12.77 23.59
C PHE A 14 -8.91 -12.32 25.05
N ILE A 15 -9.92 -11.47 25.27
CA ILE A 15 -10.31 -11.04 26.62
C ILE A 15 -10.76 -12.23 27.47
N GLY A 16 -11.53 -13.17 26.89
CA GLY A 16 -11.95 -14.41 27.56
C GLY A 16 -10.75 -15.26 27.99
N ILE A 17 -9.77 -15.45 27.13
CA ILE A 17 -8.53 -16.16 27.45
C ILE A 17 -7.78 -15.46 28.58
N GLN A 18 -7.66 -14.12 28.53
CA GLN A 18 -7.01 -13.36 29.60
C GLN A 18 -7.73 -13.48 30.95
N LEU A 19 -9.07 -13.46 30.94
CA LEU A 19 -9.87 -13.67 32.14
C LEU A 19 -9.66 -15.06 32.75
N VAL A 20 -9.64 -16.11 31.91
CA VAL A 20 -9.36 -17.49 32.36
C VAL A 20 -7.95 -17.58 32.99
N TRP A 21 -6.95 -16.95 32.36
CA TRP A 21 -5.60 -16.91 32.91
C TRP A 21 -5.52 -16.17 34.24
N VAL A 22 -6.18 -15.03 34.36
CA VAL A 22 -6.27 -14.31 35.65
C VAL A 22 -6.90 -15.19 36.73
N LEU A 23 -7.98 -15.91 36.40
CA LEU A 23 -8.61 -16.85 37.32
C LEU A 23 -7.68 -18.00 37.73
N VAL A 24 -6.93 -18.56 36.78
CA VAL A 24 -5.93 -19.62 37.06
C VAL A 24 -4.84 -19.10 37.99
N VAL A 25 -4.37 -17.87 37.78
CA VAL A 25 -3.36 -17.24 38.64
C VAL A 25 -3.89 -16.97 40.05
N VAL A 26 -5.12 -16.42 40.12
CA VAL A 26 -5.76 -16.17 41.45
C VAL A 26 -5.98 -17.49 42.19
N PHE A 27 -6.47 -18.53 41.46
CA PHE A 27 -6.62 -19.88 42.03
C PHE A 27 -5.26 -20.45 42.48
N TRP A 28 -4.20 -20.29 41.67
CA TRP A 28 -2.84 -20.75 42.02
C TRP A 28 -2.30 -20.03 43.26
N ILE A 29 -2.45 -18.70 43.32
CA ILE A 29 -2.05 -17.90 44.51
C ILE A 29 -2.85 -18.39 45.74
N TYR A 30 -4.17 -18.53 45.64
CA TYR A 30 -5.01 -19.00 46.75
C TYR A 30 -4.61 -20.39 47.21
N TRP A 31 -4.41 -21.34 46.28
CA TRP A 31 -3.95 -22.68 46.59
C TRP A 31 -2.56 -22.70 47.21
N PHE A 32 -1.64 -21.92 46.67
CA PHE A 32 -0.28 -21.78 47.16
C PHE A 32 -0.28 -21.23 48.57
N VAL A 33 -0.96 -20.12 48.85
CA VAL A 33 -1.06 -19.51 50.16
C VAL A 33 -1.69 -20.47 51.20
N GLY A 34 -2.73 -21.20 50.80
CA GLY A 34 -3.39 -22.20 51.64
C GLY A 34 -2.49 -23.37 52.02
N ARG A 35 -1.76 -23.91 51.04
CA ARG A 35 -0.88 -25.09 51.22
C ARG A 35 0.46 -24.71 51.88
N HIS A 36 0.82 -23.46 51.70
CA HIS A 36 2.08 -22.91 52.22
C HIS A 36 2.17 -22.98 53.75
N LYS A 37 1.07 -22.86 54.48
CA LYS A 37 1.01 -23.01 55.94
C LYS A 37 1.43 -24.40 56.40
N GLU A 38 0.97 -25.45 55.70
CA GLU A 38 1.33 -26.83 56.00
C GLU A 38 2.81 -27.14 55.71
N PHE A 39 3.32 -26.63 54.61
CA PHE A 39 4.76 -26.76 54.26
C PHE A 39 5.68 -26.00 55.22
N ARG A 40 5.24 -24.84 55.66
CA ARG A 40 5.98 -24.01 56.60
C ARG A 40 6.10 -24.65 57.98
N GLU A 41 5.02 -25.25 58.48
CA GLU A 41 5.05 -26.00 59.77
C GLU A 41 5.97 -27.21 59.69
N LEU A 42 6.04 -27.89 58.56
CA LEU A 42 6.97 -28.99 58.31
C LEU A 42 8.43 -28.52 58.19
N ALA A 43 8.67 -27.42 57.46
CA ALA A 43 10.01 -26.85 57.26
C ALA A 43 10.58 -26.26 58.55
N GLU A 44 9.79 -25.58 59.38
CA GLU A 44 10.19 -25.07 60.68
C GLU A 44 10.58 -26.19 61.66
N ARG A 45 9.95 -27.39 61.51
CA ARG A 45 10.30 -28.55 62.33
C ARG A 45 11.61 -29.24 61.96
N TYR A 46 11.99 -29.21 60.67
CA TYR A 46 13.14 -29.96 60.16
C TYR A 46 14.35 -29.10 59.76
N ARG A 47 14.12 -27.85 59.26
CA ARG A 47 15.20 -26.89 58.88
C ARG A 47 14.71 -25.43 58.93
N PRO A 48 14.72 -24.78 60.09
CA PRO A 48 14.15 -23.43 60.24
C PRO A 48 14.85 -22.34 59.41
N GLU A 49 16.14 -22.54 59.06
CA GLU A 49 16.95 -21.54 58.32
C GLU A 49 16.55 -21.44 56.81
N LEU A 50 15.88 -22.44 56.26
CA LEU A 50 15.51 -22.51 54.85
C LEU A 50 14.04 -22.09 54.59
N ALA A 51 13.20 -22.10 55.61
CA ALA A 51 11.76 -21.89 55.45
C ALA A 51 11.43 -20.52 54.81
N GLY A 52 12.03 -19.44 55.29
CA GLY A 52 11.74 -18.08 54.77
C GLY A 52 12.32 -17.76 53.41
N LYS A 53 13.40 -18.45 52.97
CA LYS A 53 13.99 -18.26 51.64
C LYS A 53 13.24 -19.01 50.54
N LEU A 54 12.68 -20.18 50.87
CA LEU A 54 11.94 -21.02 49.90
C LEU A 54 10.68 -20.33 49.40
N ASP A 55 10.01 -19.57 50.26
CA ASP A 55 8.78 -18.85 49.95
C ASP A 55 8.93 -17.81 48.86
N TRP A 56 9.97 -17.00 48.98
CA TRP A 56 10.24 -15.96 47.99
C TRP A 56 10.71 -16.52 46.65
N ILE A 57 11.43 -17.65 46.66
CA ILE A 57 11.89 -18.31 45.43
C ILE A 57 10.70 -18.82 44.61
N VAL A 58 9.76 -19.53 45.25
CA VAL A 58 8.59 -20.08 44.56
C VAL A 58 7.64 -19.00 44.08
N LEU A 59 7.46 -17.92 44.86
CA LEU A 59 6.65 -16.78 44.44
C LEU A 59 7.28 -16.04 43.25
N THR A 60 8.60 -15.82 43.27
CA THR A 60 9.29 -15.14 42.15
C THR A 60 9.30 -16.00 40.89
N GLU A 61 9.52 -17.31 41.03
CA GLU A 61 9.48 -18.24 39.90
C GLU A 61 8.07 -18.27 39.24
N GLY A 62 7.02 -18.37 40.05
CA GLY A 62 5.63 -18.32 39.56
C GLY A 62 5.28 -17.01 38.90
N LEU A 63 5.75 -15.87 39.48
CA LEU A 63 5.53 -14.56 38.89
C LEU A 63 6.27 -14.39 37.54
N VAL A 64 7.52 -14.84 37.45
CA VAL A 64 8.32 -14.83 36.22
C VAL A 64 7.66 -15.66 35.14
N LEU A 65 7.21 -16.88 35.49
CA LEU A 65 6.53 -17.76 34.53
C LEU A 65 5.21 -17.16 34.02
N LEU A 66 4.45 -16.51 34.91
CA LEU A 66 3.25 -15.77 34.56
C LEU A 66 3.53 -14.65 33.55
N VAL A 67 4.53 -13.82 33.83
CA VAL A 67 4.93 -12.70 32.96
C VAL A 67 5.36 -13.23 31.58
N LEU A 68 6.12 -14.32 31.54
CA LEU A 68 6.54 -14.96 30.27
C LEU A 68 5.35 -15.46 29.47
N ILE A 69 4.37 -16.10 30.09
CA ILE A 69 3.15 -16.58 29.44
C ILE A 69 2.34 -15.40 28.89
N LEU A 70 2.13 -14.35 29.68
CA LEU A 70 1.41 -13.15 29.24
C LEU A 70 2.12 -12.47 28.06
N ALA A 71 3.44 -12.38 28.11
CA ALA A 71 4.24 -11.86 27.01
C ALA A 71 4.09 -12.72 25.74
N GLY A 72 4.13 -14.06 25.88
CA GLY A 72 3.91 -15.00 24.77
C GLY A 72 2.54 -14.84 24.13
N VAL A 73 1.47 -14.78 24.94
CA VAL A 73 0.09 -14.56 24.45
C VAL A 73 -0.04 -13.22 23.77
N TYR A 74 0.59 -12.17 24.30
CA TYR A 74 0.59 -10.83 23.70
C TYR A 74 1.28 -10.84 22.31
N VAL A 75 2.44 -11.49 22.21
CA VAL A 75 3.16 -11.65 20.91
C VAL A 75 2.29 -12.41 19.91
N LEU A 76 1.67 -13.53 20.31
CA LEU A 76 0.75 -14.28 19.45
C LEU A 76 -0.42 -13.43 18.98
N PHE A 77 -0.99 -12.59 19.88
CA PHE A 77 -2.05 -11.65 19.49
C PHE A 77 -1.58 -10.63 18.46
N LEU A 78 -0.38 -10.07 18.60
CA LEU A 78 0.19 -9.13 17.64
C LEU A 78 0.41 -9.79 16.27
N VAL A 79 0.97 -11.00 16.25
CA VAL A 79 1.19 -11.78 15.02
C VAL A 79 -0.15 -12.08 14.34
N TRP A 80 -1.13 -12.58 15.10
CA TRP A 80 -2.47 -12.87 14.58
C TRP A 80 -3.17 -11.62 14.04
N ARG A 81 -3.08 -10.49 14.74
CA ARG A 81 -3.64 -9.20 14.29
C ARG A 81 -3.01 -8.77 12.96
N ARG A 82 -1.68 -8.90 12.83
CA ARG A 82 -0.96 -8.61 11.59
C ARG A 82 -1.41 -9.52 10.45
N GLN A 83 -1.49 -10.81 10.69
CA GLN A 83 -1.91 -11.80 9.70
C GLN A 83 -3.36 -11.60 9.26
N SER A 84 -4.28 -11.30 10.19
CA SER A 84 -5.67 -11.00 9.88
C SER A 84 -5.83 -9.74 9.01
N THR A 85 -4.98 -8.73 9.21
CA THR A 85 -4.96 -7.53 8.39
C THR A 85 -4.49 -7.83 6.97
N LEU A 86 -3.41 -8.61 6.82
CA LEU A 86 -2.89 -9.05 5.53
C LEU A 86 -3.94 -9.89 4.77
N TYR A 87 -4.57 -10.85 5.43
CA TYR A 87 -5.63 -11.65 4.82
C TYR A 87 -6.82 -10.82 4.32
N ARG A 88 -7.24 -9.81 5.08
CA ARG A 88 -8.30 -8.88 4.65
C ARG A 88 -7.89 -8.06 3.44
N LEU A 89 -6.65 -7.57 3.41
CA LEU A 89 -6.11 -6.84 2.28
C LEU A 89 -6.08 -7.74 1.04
N GLN A 90 -5.58 -8.97 1.15
CA GLN A 90 -5.54 -9.94 0.06
C GLN A 90 -6.96 -10.28 -0.46
N LYS A 91 -7.93 -10.50 0.43
CA LYS A 91 -9.33 -10.76 0.03
C LYS A 91 -9.96 -9.56 -0.66
N SER A 92 -9.71 -8.35 -0.16
CA SER A 92 -10.17 -7.11 -0.78
C SER A 92 -9.53 -6.93 -2.17
N PHE A 93 -8.24 -7.26 -2.31
CA PHE A 93 -7.50 -7.27 -3.56
C PHE A 93 -8.16 -8.14 -4.62
N ILE A 94 -8.34 -9.44 -4.33
CA ILE A 94 -8.95 -10.39 -5.28
C ILE A 94 -10.34 -9.91 -5.70
N SER A 95 -11.16 -9.47 -4.74
CA SER A 95 -12.51 -8.97 -5.03
C SER A 95 -12.50 -7.75 -5.94
N GLN A 96 -11.58 -6.81 -5.71
CA GLN A 96 -11.51 -5.57 -6.46
C GLN A 96 -10.95 -5.79 -7.86
N VAL A 97 -9.88 -6.59 -8.00
CA VAL A 97 -9.32 -6.99 -9.29
C VAL A 97 -10.39 -7.70 -10.13
N THR A 98 -11.10 -8.66 -9.55
CA THR A 98 -12.18 -9.37 -10.24
C THR A 98 -13.25 -8.41 -10.75
N HIS A 99 -13.65 -7.42 -9.94
CA HIS A 99 -14.63 -6.42 -10.33
C HIS A 99 -14.14 -5.51 -11.46
N GLU A 100 -12.88 -5.02 -11.37
CA GLU A 100 -12.27 -4.14 -12.37
C GLU A 100 -11.97 -4.86 -13.69
N LEU A 101 -11.77 -6.18 -13.68
CA LEU A 101 -11.66 -7.01 -14.88
C LEU A 101 -13.03 -7.29 -15.51
N LYS A 102 -14.04 -7.58 -14.69
CA LYS A 102 -15.38 -7.98 -15.17
C LYS A 102 -16.09 -6.86 -15.91
N SER A 103 -15.93 -5.60 -15.49
CA SER A 103 -16.63 -4.45 -16.07
C SER A 103 -16.26 -4.22 -17.56
N PRO A 104 -14.97 -4.03 -17.94
CA PRO A 104 -14.59 -3.85 -19.35
C PRO A 104 -14.86 -5.10 -20.18
N LEU A 105 -14.67 -6.31 -19.63
CA LEU A 105 -14.98 -7.55 -20.32
C LEU A 105 -16.46 -7.66 -20.68
N ALA A 106 -17.35 -7.31 -19.75
CA ALA A 106 -18.81 -7.30 -20.01
C ALA A 106 -19.20 -6.23 -21.02
N SER A 107 -18.52 -5.07 -21.03
CA SER A 107 -18.72 -4.02 -22.05
C SER A 107 -18.33 -4.51 -23.44
N ILE A 108 -17.15 -5.11 -23.60
CA ILE A 108 -16.68 -5.69 -24.87
C ILE A 108 -17.66 -6.75 -25.35
N GLN A 109 -18.06 -7.68 -24.46
CA GLN A 109 -19.00 -8.73 -24.81
C GLN A 109 -20.34 -8.17 -25.29
N LEU A 110 -20.89 -7.17 -24.58
CA LEU A 110 -22.17 -6.53 -24.94
C LEU A 110 -22.09 -5.87 -26.33
N HIS A 111 -21.00 -5.15 -26.64
CA HIS A 111 -20.82 -4.51 -27.94
C HIS A 111 -20.69 -5.55 -29.05
N LEU A 112 -19.93 -6.64 -28.85
CA LEU A 112 -19.82 -7.74 -29.81
C LEU A 112 -21.17 -8.42 -30.07
N GLU A 113 -21.93 -8.71 -29.00
CA GLU A 113 -23.28 -9.29 -29.14
C GLU A 113 -24.22 -8.34 -29.86
N THR A 114 -24.14 -7.03 -29.58
CA THR A 114 -24.96 -6.00 -30.26
C THR A 114 -24.63 -5.91 -31.74
N ILE A 115 -23.34 -5.93 -32.11
CA ILE A 115 -22.88 -5.93 -33.50
C ILE A 115 -23.42 -7.16 -34.23
N ARG A 116 -23.29 -8.34 -33.61
CA ARG A 116 -23.72 -9.61 -34.19
C ARG A 116 -25.25 -9.66 -34.44
N LEU A 117 -26.03 -9.20 -33.43
CA LEU A 117 -27.50 -9.35 -33.47
C LEU A 117 -28.20 -8.21 -34.20
N ARG A 118 -27.70 -6.98 -34.11
CA ARG A 118 -28.43 -5.78 -34.59
C ARG A 118 -27.83 -5.14 -35.84
N LYS A 119 -26.64 -5.57 -36.31
CA LYS A 119 -25.93 -5.02 -37.46
C LYS A 119 -26.02 -3.47 -37.49
N PRO A 120 -25.43 -2.75 -36.52
CA PRO A 120 -25.59 -1.31 -36.41
C PRO A 120 -25.04 -0.57 -37.65
N PRO A 121 -25.52 0.66 -37.93
CA PRO A 121 -24.99 1.46 -39.02
C PRO A 121 -23.51 1.81 -38.80
N PRO A 122 -22.75 2.15 -39.87
CA PRO A 122 -21.30 2.34 -39.82
C PRO A 122 -20.82 3.26 -38.71
N ASP A 123 -21.44 4.41 -38.49
CA ASP A 123 -21.09 5.40 -37.46
C ASP A 123 -21.22 4.84 -36.05
N LYS A 124 -22.20 3.96 -35.82
CA LYS A 124 -22.36 3.31 -34.49
C LYS A 124 -21.40 2.14 -34.34
N LEU A 125 -21.09 1.45 -35.44
CA LEU A 125 -20.11 0.37 -35.45
C LEU A 125 -18.72 0.90 -35.05
N GLU A 126 -18.29 2.01 -35.63
CA GLU A 126 -17.02 2.67 -35.33
C GLU A 126 -16.92 3.02 -33.85
N ARG A 127 -17.95 3.67 -33.30
CA ARG A 127 -18.01 3.99 -31.84
C ARG A 127 -17.93 2.74 -30.93
N PHE A 128 -18.56 1.63 -31.36
CA PHE A 128 -18.48 0.38 -30.59
C PHE A 128 -17.08 -0.21 -30.63
N VAL A 129 -16.43 -0.17 -31.80
CA VAL A 129 -15.03 -0.61 -31.96
C VAL A 129 -14.10 0.24 -31.10
N ASP A 130 -14.22 1.57 -31.14
CA ASP A 130 -13.41 2.48 -30.31
C ASP A 130 -13.59 2.22 -28.82
N THR A 131 -14.84 1.98 -28.40
CA THR A 131 -15.12 1.65 -26.99
C THR A 131 -14.48 0.32 -26.59
N MET A 132 -14.55 -0.70 -27.45
CA MET A 132 -13.94 -2.01 -27.18
C MET A 132 -12.41 -1.92 -27.15
N LEU A 133 -11.80 -1.13 -28.04
CA LEU A 133 -10.35 -0.88 -28.03
C LEU A 133 -9.93 -0.19 -26.73
N ALA A 134 -10.64 0.86 -26.31
CA ALA A 134 -10.36 1.55 -25.05
C ALA A 134 -10.51 0.62 -23.83
N ASP A 135 -11.52 -0.27 -23.81
CA ASP A 135 -11.71 -1.25 -22.74
C ASP A 135 -10.59 -2.32 -22.76
N THR A 136 -10.09 -2.71 -23.95
CA THR A 136 -8.96 -3.64 -24.10
C THR A 136 -7.66 -3.02 -23.60
N ASP A 137 -7.36 -1.77 -23.92
CA ASP A 137 -6.19 -1.04 -23.43
C ASP A 137 -6.22 -0.90 -21.91
N ARG A 138 -7.41 -0.68 -21.37
CA ARG A 138 -7.61 -0.65 -19.92
C ARG A 138 -7.32 -1.99 -19.25
N LEU A 139 -7.80 -3.10 -19.83
CA LEU A 139 -7.51 -4.46 -19.35
C LEU A 139 -5.99 -4.74 -19.38
N HIS A 140 -5.33 -4.38 -20.47
CA HIS A 140 -3.89 -4.54 -20.63
C HIS A 140 -3.11 -3.76 -19.56
N THR A 141 -3.50 -2.51 -19.32
CA THR A 141 -2.90 -1.68 -18.25
C THR A 141 -3.10 -2.30 -16.86
N LEU A 142 -4.30 -2.83 -16.58
CA LEU A 142 -4.57 -3.51 -15.31
C LEU A 142 -3.71 -4.77 -15.12
N ILE A 143 -3.59 -5.60 -16.17
CA ILE A 143 -2.77 -6.82 -16.13
C ILE A 143 -1.30 -6.46 -15.90
N ASN A 144 -0.75 -5.48 -16.61
CA ASN A 144 0.62 -5.04 -16.43
C ASN A 144 0.89 -4.50 -15.02
N ASN A 145 -0.06 -3.76 -14.45
CA ASN A 145 0.03 -3.28 -13.07
C ASN A 145 0.01 -4.44 -12.05
N LEU A 146 -0.76 -5.50 -12.31
CA LEU A 146 -0.78 -6.70 -11.47
C LEU A 146 0.54 -7.48 -11.55
N LEU A 147 1.05 -7.69 -12.77
CA LEU A 147 2.34 -8.36 -12.99
C LEU A 147 3.50 -7.58 -12.35
N MET A 148 3.51 -6.26 -12.50
CA MET A 148 4.51 -5.41 -11.85
C MET A 148 4.43 -5.50 -10.33
N THR A 149 3.22 -5.49 -9.77
CA THR A 149 3.04 -5.66 -8.31
C THR A 149 3.59 -7.01 -7.83
N ALA A 150 3.33 -8.10 -8.56
CA ALA A 150 3.83 -9.43 -8.23
C ALA A 150 5.38 -9.49 -8.29
N ARG A 151 5.98 -8.92 -9.34
CA ARG A 151 7.45 -8.84 -9.47
C ARG A 151 8.10 -8.06 -8.31
N LEU A 152 7.53 -6.92 -7.93
CA LEU A 152 8.01 -6.09 -6.82
C LEU A 152 7.91 -6.79 -5.45
N GLU A 153 6.99 -7.74 -5.29
CA GLU A 153 6.89 -8.57 -4.07
C GLU A 153 7.96 -9.68 -4.02
N GLU A 154 8.37 -10.20 -5.17
CA GLU A 154 9.36 -11.29 -5.29
C GLU A 154 10.81 -10.79 -5.25
N GLN A 155 11.09 -9.62 -5.85
CA GLN A 155 12.44 -9.06 -5.93
C GLN A 155 12.83 -8.36 -4.62
N ARG A 156 13.37 -9.14 -3.68
CA ARG A 156 14.01 -8.61 -2.45
C ARG A 156 15.54 -8.55 -2.53
N SER A 157 16.13 -8.82 -3.68
CA SER A 157 17.57 -8.76 -3.84
C SER A 157 17.96 -7.40 -4.43
N PRO A 158 18.94 -6.68 -3.85
CA PRO A 158 19.45 -5.46 -4.47
C PRO A 158 20.22 -5.86 -5.74
N ALA A 159 19.52 -5.96 -6.85
CA ALA A 159 20.16 -6.02 -8.15
C ALA A 159 20.89 -4.68 -8.36
N ALA A 160 22.13 -4.74 -8.83
CA ALA A 160 22.82 -3.53 -9.25
C ALA A 160 22.12 -3.00 -10.51
N PHE A 161 21.35 -1.92 -10.37
CA PHE A 161 20.67 -1.29 -11.49
C PHE A 161 21.70 -0.58 -12.39
N PRO A 162 21.47 -0.57 -13.71
CA PRO A 162 22.32 0.22 -14.61
C PRO A 162 22.20 1.71 -14.31
N VAL A 163 23.30 2.42 -14.47
CA VAL A 163 23.31 3.90 -14.44
C VAL A 163 22.77 4.40 -15.77
N ILE A 164 21.74 5.21 -15.73
CA ILE A 164 21.10 5.80 -16.92
C ILE A 164 21.00 7.31 -16.81
N ASP A 165 20.86 7.98 -17.94
CA ASP A 165 20.50 9.40 -17.98
C ASP A 165 19.00 9.55 -17.72
N PHE A 166 18.66 9.97 -16.49
CA PHE A 166 17.28 10.16 -16.07
C PHE A 166 16.63 11.37 -16.72
N SER A 167 17.43 12.38 -17.11
CA SER A 167 16.95 13.56 -17.85
C SER A 167 16.41 13.16 -19.20
N GLU A 168 17.15 12.31 -19.92
CA GLU A 168 16.75 11.79 -21.23
C GLU A 168 15.50 10.91 -21.13
N LEU A 169 15.45 10.01 -20.14
CA LEU A 169 14.29 9.15 -19.91
C LEU A 169 13.02 9.97 -19.64
N VAL A 170 13.10 10.96 -18.74
CA VAL A 170 11.95 11.80 -18.40
C VAL A 170 11.52 12.65 -19.60
N SER A 171 12.45 13.33 -20.28
CA SER A 171 12.15 14.18 -21.44
C SER A 171 11.52 13.39 -22.57
N SER A 172 12.13 12.25 -22.95
CA SER A 172 11.62 11.38 -24.00
C SER A 172 10.20 10.86 -23.71
N TYR A 173 9.93 10.50 -22.45
CA TYR A 173 8.59 10.06 -22.03
C TYR A 173 7.58 11.22 -22.15
N LEU A 174 7.91 12.41 -21.68
CA LEU A 174 7.02 13.57 -21.70
C LEU A 174 6.72 14.02 -23.13
N ASP A 175 7.69 14.01 -24.03
CA ASP A 175 7.50 14.37 -25.43
C ASP A 175 6.55 13.40 -26.15
N ARG A 176 6.70 12.09 -25.93
CA ARG A 176 5.75 11.09 -26.44
C ARG A 176 4.35 11.30 -25.87
N LYS A 177 4.22 11.66 -24.59
CA LYS A 177 2.93 11.85 -23.92
C LYS A 177 2.23 13.14 -24.36
N ARG A 178 3.00 14.21 -24.63
CA ARG A 178 2.48 15.50 -25.10
C ARG A 178 1.68 15.35 -26.39
N LEU A 179 2.11 14.46 -27.31
CA LEU A 179 1.40 14.16 -28.56
C LEU A 179 0.04 13.48 -28.37
N LYS A 180 -0.20 12.92 -27.20
CA LYS A 180 -1.42 12.14 -26.88
C LYS A 180 -2.27 12.79 -25.78
N LEU A 181 -2.04 14.08 -25.47
CA LEU A 181 -2.86 14.78 -24.49
C LEU A 181 -4.27 15.04 -25.05
N PRO A 182 -5.30 15.04 -24.19
CA PRO A 182 -6.62 15.53 -24.54
C PRO A 182 -6.57 17.00 -25.00
N GLU A 183 -7.56 17.43 -25.79
CA GLU A 183 -7.69 18.81 -26.23
C GLU A 183 -7.63 19.78 -25.04
N GLY A 184 -6.81 20.83 -25.15
CA GLY A 184 -6.58 21.84 -24.12
C GLY A 184 -5.60 21.43 -23.01
N GLY A 185 -5.09 20.20 -23.02
CA GLY A 185 -4.06 19.78 -22.06
C GLY A 185 -2.67 20.32 -22.40
N SER A 186 -1.86 20.62 -21.39
CA SER A 186 -0.47 21.08 -21.56
C SER A 186 0.49 20.41 -20.59
N ILE A 187 1.73 20.17 -21.04
CA ILE A 187 2.83 19.73 -20.18
C ILE A 187 3.97 20.76 -20.35
N LEU A 188 4.30 21.42 -19.24
CA LEU A 188 5.47 22.27 -19.12
C LEU A 188 6.57 21.45 -18.45
N GLN A 189 7.77 21.42 -19.04
CA GLN A 189 8.90 20.68 -18.50
C GLN A 189 10.11 21.59 -18.29
N GLU A 190 10.73 21.46 -17.12
CA GLU A 190 12.00 22.08 -16.73
C GLU A 190 12.94 20.99 -16.25
N ILE A 191 13.72 20.42 -17.17
CA ILE A 191 14.55 19.23 -16.91
C ILE A 191 16.01 19.65 -16.93
N GLU A 192 16.69 19.51 -15.79
CA GLU A 192 18.13 19.66 -15.68
C GLU A 192 18.83 18.50 -16.42
N GLU A 193 19.76 18.82 -17.32
CA GLU A 193 20.43 17.85 -18.18
C GLU A 193 21.45 16.99 -17.43
N GLY A 194 21.67 15.77 -17.91
CA GLY A 194 22.74 14.88 -17.46
C GLY A 194 22.58 14.33 -16.04
N VAL A 195 21.36 14.25 -15.50
CA VAL A 195 21.08 13.66 -14.18
C VAL A 195 21.22 12.14 -14.27
N GLN A 196 22.32 11.59 -13.71
CA GLN A 196 22.60 10.17 -13.72
C GLN A 196 22.06 9.48 -12.45
N VAL A 197 21.30 8.39 -12.61
CA VAL A 197 20.76 7.58 -11.50
C VAL A 197 20.91 6.09 -11.82
N ALA A 198 21.07 5.27 -10.79
CA ALA A 198 21.11 3.81 -10.92
C ALA A 198 19.69 3.24 -10.77
N VAL A 199 18.99 2.99 -11.88
CA VAL A 199 17.58 2.57 -11.87
C VAL A 199 17.21 1.65 -13.03
N ASP A 200 16.13 0.88 -12.85
CA ASP A 200 15.43 0.18 -13.93
C ASP A 200 14.58 1.17 -14.74
N ALA A 201 14.92 1.33 -16.02
CA ALA A 201 14.25 2.26 -16.92
C ALA A 201 12.76 1.92 -17.12
N GLU A 202 12.39 0.63 -17.22
CA GLU A 202 11.01 0.18 -17.41
C GLU A 202 10.14 0.48 -16.16
N GLY A 203 10.69 0.23 -14.97
CA GLY A 203 10.06 0.57 -13.71
C GLY A 203 9.85 2.08 -13.56
N MET A 204 10.87 2.89 -13.90
CA MET A 204 10.75 4.35 -13.86
C MET A 204 9.75 4.90 -14.87
N GLU A 205 9.72 4.38 -16.10
CA GLU A 205 8.71 4.76 -17.11
C GLU A 205 7.30 4.39 -16.63
N THR A 206 7.15 3.25 -15.95
CA THR A 206 5.88 2.85 -15.32
C THR A 206 5.48 3.82 -14.21
N ALA A 207 6.42 4.28 -13.39
CA ALA A 207 6.17 5.27 -12.35
C ALA A 207 5.74 6.62 -12.94
N LEU A 208 6.45 7.12 -13.96
CA LEU A 208 6.10 8.34 -14.69
C LEU A 208 4.70 8.24 -15.30
N ARG A 209 4.41 7.12 -15.99
CA ARG A 209 3.10 6.87 -16.59
C ARG A 209 1.98 6.98 -15.56
N ASN A 210 2.11 6.31 -14.42
CA ASN A 210 1.09 6.34 -13.37
C ASN A 210 0.87 7.75 -12.79
N LEU A 211 1.91 8.56 -12.65
CA LEU A 211 1.80 9.92 -12.14
C LEU A 211 1.17 10.87 -13.17
N ILE A 212 1.60 10.83 -14.41
CA ILE A 212 1.08 11.68 -15.48
C ILE A 212 -0.37 11.30 -15.82
N GLU A 213 -0.71 10.00 -15.87
CA GLU A 213 -2.08 9.56 -16.08
C GLU A 213 -3.01 9.97 -14.93
N ASN A 214 -2.52 9.93 -13.69
CA ASN A 214 -3.27 10.48 -12.57
C ASN A 214 -3.48 11.99 -12.71
N ALA A 215 -2.46 12.75 -13.07
CA ALA A 215 -2.57 14.19 -13.29
C ALA A 215 -3.62 14.52 -14.36
N ILE A 216 -3.67 13.77 -15.47
CA ILE A 216 -4.68 13.93 -16.52
C ILE A 216 -6.07 13.52 -16.01
N LEU A 217 -6.18 12.36 -15.38
CA LEU A 217 -7.46 11.76 -14.95
C LEU A 217 -8.18 12.61 -13.89
N TYR A 218 -7.41 13.23 -13.01
CA TYR A 218 -7.95 14.03 -11.90
C TYR A 218 -7.98 15.54 -12.18
N SER A 219 -7.63 15.97 -13.40
CA SER A 219 -7.80 17.35 -13.84
C SER A 219 -9.18 17.54 -14.47
N PRO A 220 -9.84 18.69 -14.26
CA PRO A 220 -11.15 18.95 -14.87
C PRO A 220 -11.02 19.12 -16.40
N ALA A 221 -11.45 20.19 -17.02
CA ALA A 221 -11.54 20.33 -18.47
C ALA A 221 -10.20 20.33 -19.21
N SER A 222 -9.11 20.86 -18.60
CA SER A 222 -7.78 20.92 -19.21
C SER A 222 -6.71 20.60 -18.17
N ALA A 223 -5.90 19.56 -18.42
CA ALA A 223 -4.81 19.19 -17.55
C ALA A 223 -3.59 20.09 -17.82
N GLU A 224 -3.21 20.91 -16.84
CA GLU A 224 -1.96 21.64 -16.85
C GLU A 224 -0.97 20.94 -15.93
N ILE A 225 0.05 20.32 -16.51
CA ILE A 225 1.02 19.52 -15.77
C ILE A 225 2.38 20.23 -15.86
N ARG A 226 3.00 20.48 -14.73
CA ARG A 226 4.38 20.99 -14.68
C ARG A 226 5.29 19.88 -14.14
N VAL A 227 6.35 19.58 -14.88
CA VAL A 227 7.36 18.59 -14.50
C VAL A 227 8.71 19.28 -14.38
N GLU A 228 9.34 19.15 -13.22
CA GLU A 228 10.64 19.75 -12.92
C GLU A 228 11.59 18.65 -12.41
N LEU A 229 12.78 18.56 -13.01
CA LEU A 229 13.85 17.67 -12.56
C LEU A 229 15.07 18.51 -12.21
N ARG A 230 15.59 18.35 -10.99
CA ARG A 230 16.79 19.05 -10.51
C ARG A 230 17.67 18.15 -9.66
N ARG A 231 18.97 18.43 -9.66
CA ARG A 231 19.89 17.87 -8.66
C ARG A 231 19.70 18.58 -7.33
N ASP A 232 19.82 17.82 -6.23
CA ASP A 232 19.65 18.32 -4.87
C ASP A 232 20.54 17.52 -3.90
N ASN A 233 21.71 18.07 -3.55
CA ASN A 233 22.63 17.54 -2.51
C ASN A 233 22.82 16.01 -2.50
N GLY A 234 23.38 15.44 -3.58
CA GLY A 234 23.63 13.99 -3.70
C GLY A 234 22.40 13.15 -4.09
N SER A 235 21.29 13.81 -4.36
CA SER A 235 20.07 13.21 -4.90
C SER A 235 19.55 13.99 -6.10
N CYS A 236 18.63 13.43 -6.85
CA CYS A 236 17.80 14.18 -7.79
C CYS A 236 16.35 14.26 -7.27
N ARG A 237 15.71 15.34 -7.63
CA ARG A 237 14.32 15.62 -7.28
C ARG A 237 13.50 15.80 -8.55
N LEU A 238 12.54 14.91 -8.77
CA LEU A 238 11.53 15.04 -9.81
C LEU A 238 10.21 15.48 -9.18
N THR A 239 9.70 16.64 -9.60
CA THR A 239 8.43 17.19 -9.12
C THR A 239 7.42 17.20 -10.26
N ILE A 240 6.23 16.65 -10.02
CA ILE A 240 5.11 16.64 -10.96
C ILE A 240 3.95 17.34 -10.26
N LYS A 241 3.56 18.51 -10.80
CA LYS A 241 2.47 19.34 -10.28
C LYS A 241 1.33 19.37 -11.28
N ASP A 242 0.10 19.15 -10.82
CA ASP A 242 -1.14 19.26 -11.58
C ASP A 242 -2.04 20.38 -11.06
N ASN A 243 -2.97 20.83 -11.91
CA ASN A 243 -4.06 21.76 -11.56
C ASN A 243 -5.37 21.05 -11.24
N GLY A 244 -5.29 19.76 -10.88
CA GLY A 244 -6.44 18.88 -10.69
C GLY A 244 -7.28 19.16 -9.45
N MET A 245 -8.17 18.22 -9.12
CA MET A 245 -9.13 18.34 -8.03
C MET A 245 -8.52 18.38 -6.62
N GLY A 246 -7.21 18.19 -6.49
CA GLY A 246 -6.49 18.22 -5.23
C GLY A 246 -6.84 17.07 -4.28
N ILE A 247 -6.09 16.99 -3.18
CA ILE A 247 -6.17 15.88 -2.20
C ILE A 247 -6.38 16.46 -0.81
N GLU A 248 -7.38 15.96 -0.09
CA GLU A 248 -7.58 16.33 1.33
C GLU A 248 -6.37 15.87 2.17
N PRO A 249 -5.88 16.69 3.13
CA PRO A 249 -4.69 16.39 3.95
C PRO A 249 -4.73 15.02 4.64
N ARG A 250 -5.91 14.56 5.09
CA ARG A 250 -6.10 13.24 5.74
C ARG A 250 -5.82 12.05 4.82
N TYR A 251 -5.76 12.26 3.49
CA TYR A 251 -5.54 11.20 2.51
C TYR A 251 -4.13 11.18 1.94
N LEU A 252 -3.33 12.24 2.07
CA LEU A 252 -1.98 12.37 1.49
C LEU A 252 -1.06 11.17 1.77
N LYS A 253 -1.11 10.61 2.99
CA LYS A 253 -0.36 9.40 3.35
C LYS A 253 -1.05 8.10 2.93
N LYS A 254 -2.37 8.14 2.68
CA LYS A 254 -3.17 6.95 2.39
C LYS A 254 -3.23 6.63 0.90
N ILE A 255 -3.07 7.63 0.02
CA ILE A 255 -3.14 7.47 -1.45
C ILE A 255 -2.10 6.49 -2.00
N PHE A 256 -0.99 6.27 -1.28
CA PHE A 256 0.05 5.30 -1.63
C PHE A 256 -0.22 3.88 -1.10
N ARG A 257 -1.36 3.64 -0.46
CA ARG A 257 -1.75 2.30 -0.03
C ARG A 257 -2.39 1.56 -1.19
N MET A 258 -2.10 0.29 -1.29
CA MET A 258 -2.69 -0.61 -2.29
C MET A 258 -4.22 -0.50 -2.27
N PHE A 259 -4.84 -0.29 -3.44
CA PHE A 259 -6.29 -0.14 -3.66
C PHE A 259 -6.97 1.03 -2.94
N PHE A 260 -6.20 1.95 -2.38
CA PHE A 260 -6.80 3.12 -1.77
C PHE A 260 -7.32 4.08 -2.83
N ARG A 261 -8.56 4.50 -2.70
CA ARG A 261 -9.22 5.50 -3.55
C ARG A 261 -10.02 6.46 -2.67
N VAL A 262 -9.96 7.73 -2.99
CA VAL A 262 -10.84 8.73 -2.40
C VAL A 262 -12.18 8.65 -3.13
N ARG A 263 -13.22 8.16 -2.45
CA ARG A 263 -14.59 8.14 -3.00
C ARG A 263 -15.25 9.47 -2.69
N ARG A 264 -15.63 10.21 -3.72
CA ARG A 264 -16.50 11.39 -3.61
C ARG A 264 -17.89 11.03 -4.12
N SER A 265 -18.93 11.50 -3.43
CA SER A 265 -20.31 11.29 -3.87
C SER A 265 -20.54 12.00 -5.21
N GLY A 266 -21.03 11.26 -6.22
CA GLY A 266 -21.34 11.80 -7.55
C GLY A 266 -20.21 11.71 -8.60
N GLU A 267 -18.98 11.33 -8.22
CA GLU A 267 -17.86 11.19 -9.17
C GLU A 267 -17.55 9.71 -9.41
N ASN A 268 -17.71 9.29 -10.66
CA ASN A 268 -17.40 7.91 -11.09
C ASN A 268 -16.00 7.86 -11.74
N ILE A 269 -14.98 8.41 -11.03
CA ILE A 269 -13.61 8.37 -11.54
C ILE A 269 -13.15 6.91 -11.51
N ARG A 270 -12.91 6.35 -12.69
CA ARG A 270 -12.50 4.95 -12.87
C ARG A 270 -11.02 4.80 -12.54
N GLY A 271 -10.63 3.70 -11.85
CA GLY A 271 -9.23 3.40 -11.57
C GLY A 271 -9.07 2.30 -10.52
N THR A 272 -7.97 1.56 -10.57
CA THR A 272 -7.70 0.37 -9.74
C THR A 272 -7.21 0.70 -8.33
N GLY A 273 -6.68 1.92 -8.12
CA GLY A 273 -5.99 2.29 -6.87
C GLY A 273 -4.63 1.60 -6.69
N LEU A 274 -4.06 1.04 -7.78
CA LEU A 274 -2.74 0.42 -7.80
C LEU A 274 -1.63 1.38 -8.23
N GLY A 275 -1.94 2.37 -9.08
CA GLY A 275 -0.92 3.20 -9.71
C GLY A 275 0.04 3.86 -8.73
N LEU A 276 -0.46 4.61 -7.75
CA LEU A 276 0.40 5.27 -6.76
C LEU A 276 1.10 4.29 -5.80
N TYR A 277 0.51 3.12 -5.53
CA TYR A 277 1.17 2.06 -4.80
C TYR A 277 2.39 1.54 -5.58
N ILE A 278 2.23 1.26 -6.89
CA ILE A 278 3.33 0.83 -7.77
C ILE A 278 4.43 1.88 -7.80
N VAL A 279 4.08 3.16 -7.99
CA VAL A 279 5.07 4.26 -7.96
C VAL A 279 5.88 4.21 -6.66
N ARG A 280 5.21 4.09 -5.51
CA ARG A 280 5.90 4.03 -4.23
C ARG A 280 6.83 2.82 -4.11
N GLN A 281 6.43 1.65 -4.59
CA GLN A 281 7.24 0.44 -4.53
C GLN A 281 8.45 0.54 -5.46
N VAL A 282 8.24 0.97 -6.72
CA VAL A 282 9.33 1.20 -7.67
C VAL A 282 10.36 2.18 -7.09
N ILE A 283 9.91 3.33 -6.61
CA ILE A 283 10.83 4.34 -6.05
C ILE A 283 11.57 3.83 -4.81
N ALA A 284 10.89 3.06 -3.94
CA ALA A 284 11.52 2.49 -2.75
C ALA A 284 12.56 1.42 -3.08
N GLU A 285 12.36 0.61 -4.13
CA GLU A 285 13.31 -0.39 -4.63
C GLU A 285 14.62 0.26 -5.10
N HIS A 286 14.54 1.47 -5.64
CA HIS A 286 15.68 2.26 -6.09
C HIS A 286 16.26 3.18 -5.00
N GLY A 287 15.99 2.88 -3.72
CA GLY A 287 16.52 3.66 -2.59
C GLY A 287 15.94 5.08 -2.48
N GLY A 288 14.89 5.38 -3.27
CA GLY A 288 14.27 6.69 -3.31
C GLY A 288 13.07 6.85 -2.37
N LYS A 289 12.46 8.03 -2.46
CA LYS A 289 11.26 8.38 -1.70
C LYS A 289 10.28 9.15 -2.57
N ILE A 290 8.98 8.84 -2.45
CA ILE A 290 7.90 9.65 -3.02
C ILE A 290 7.07 10.30 -1.93
N THR A 291 6.69 11.56 -2.14
CA THR A 291 5.78 12.32 -1.29
C THR A 291 4.69 12.99 -2.13
N ALA A 292 3.58 13.33 -1.50
CA ALA A 292 2.51 14.11 -2.12
C ALA A 292 2.15 15.29 -1.23
N ALA A 293 1.89 16.43 -1.86
CA ALA A 293 1.40 17.64 -1.23
C ALA A 293 0.18 18.17 -1.99
N SER A 294 -0.74 18.79 -1.30
CA SER A 294 -1.90 19.50 -1.86
C SER A 294 -2.43 20.47 -0.82
N GLU A 295 -2.82 21.65 -1.25
CA GLU A 295 -3.46 22.66 -0.39
C GLU A 295 -4.93 22.32 -0.09
N GLY A 296 -5.46 21.27 -0.70
CA GLY A 296 -6.82 20.79 -0.51
C GLY A 296 -7.62 20.67 -1.80
N PRO A 297 -8.94 20.43 -1.70
CA PRO A 297 -9.80 20.25 -2.85
C PRO A 297 -9.80 21.45 -3.80
N GLY A 298 -9.64 21.19 -5.10
CA GLY A 298 -9.63 22.21 -6.17
C GLY A 298 -8.30 22.99 -6.30
N LYS A 299 -7.26 22.59 -5.55
CA LYS A 299 -5.95 23.28 -5.55
C LYS A 299 -4.83 22.50 -6.24
N GLY A 300 -5.18 21.43 -6.96
CA GLY A 300 -4.21 20.55 -7.59
C GLY A 300 -3.40 19.73 -6.59
N SER A 301 -2.45 18.97 -7.11
CA SER A 301 -1.56 18.14 -6.32
C SER A 301 -0.12 18.26 -6.81
N THR A 302 0.82 17.99 -5.93
CA THR A 302 2.25 17.95 -6.24
C THR A 302 2.82 16.64 -5.74
N PHE A 303 3.37 15.85 -6.65
CA PHE A 303 4.10 14.62 -6.33
C PHE A 303 5.59 14.88 -6.48
N THR A 304 6.37 14.50 -5.48
CA THR A 304 7.83 14.69 -5.47
C THR A 304 8.51 13.35 -5.27
N ILE A 305 9.33 12.95 -6.23
CA ILE A 305 10.23 11.80 -6.18
C ILE A 305 11.62 12.30 -5.86
N THR A 306 12.31 11.63 -4.94
CA THR A 306 13.74 11.84 -4.65
C THR A 306 14.46 10.52 -4.86
N LEU A 307 15.51 10.51 -5.69
CA LEU A 307 16.37 9.35 -5.95
C LEU A 307 17.82 9.70 -5.64
N PRO A 308 18.64 8.78 -5.15
CA PRO A 308 20.06 8.98 -5.02
C PRO A 308 20.69 9.16 -6.41
N LEU A 309 21.63 10.12 -6.54
CA LEU A 309 22.45 10.22 -7.75
C LEU A 309 23.40 9.01 -7.83
N ALA A 310 23.67 8.57 -9.04
CA ALA A 310 24.76 7.60 -9.26
C ALA A 310 26.09 8.23 -8.81
N GLU A 311 26.89 7.48 -8.04
CA GLU A 311 28.25 7.92 -7.75
C GLU A 311 28.99 8.05 -9.07
N GLN A 312 29.55 9.23 -9.34
CA GLN A 312 30.45 9.42 -10.48
C GLN A 312 31.67 8.56 -10.18
N SER A 313 31.77 7.41 -10.87
CA SER A 313 33.03 6.67 -10.91
C SER A 313 34.06 7.59 -11.55
N GLY A 314 34.93 8.18 -10.69
CA GLY A 314 36.05 9.00 -11.09
C GLY A 314 37.13 8.22 -11.83
#